data_4685a061f278b988e3d6647a14d9c3f4
#
_entry.id   4685a061f278b988e3d6647a14d9c3f4
#
_cell.length_a   1.000
_cell.length_b   1.000
_cell.length_c   1.000
_cell.angle_alpha   90.00
_cell.angle_beta   90.00
_cell.angle_gamma   90.00
#
_symmetry.space_group_name_H-M   'P 1'
#
loop_
_entity.id
_entity.type
_entity.pdbx_description
1 polymer ?
#
loop_
_entity_poly.entity_id
_entity_poly.type
_entity_poly.pdbx_seq_one_letter_code
_entity_poly.pdbx_strand_id
1 'polypeptide(L)'
;MAELNCRLDLLEDYGHLKYDAGVEYAYNTLLAVRESCSKISDGAIEAGRRQASVFVETLEGRYTDAMEKKETLGEKVLEGIVLMDSYLTEFETRAFALRDGSIGSYAQEVYEGGLRKMDEGIEIAKGVVDGGLDKARRARETIEIRVEHAVQRALARAKAHGLIHYDDLPEPWRVNPHILKGYRFKEGKWACVRSIFGLHNELINIWTHLLGFIMVLAIAFYFYPSSTNFRMSTKADIFIAAVFFFAACKCLACSTIWHTMNSISHQTLLERFACVDYTGISLLVAASIMTTEYAAFYCEPVSRWSYMCITAFLGIGGVILPWHPTFNRADMAWLRVVFYCSLALTGFLPFGQLAYTRGVEWAQYFYAPVTKSLVVYVTGACLYASKTPERFFPGFFDYVGCSHNIWHVAVLGGIIFHYMAMQTMFTQALDRAQTSCSIY
;
A
#
# COMPACT_ATOMS: atom_id res chain seq x y z
N MET A 1 40.57 13.49 -3.27
CA MET A 1 40.68 14.20 -4.60
C MET A 1 40.36 13.25 -5.76
N ALA A 2 41.01 12.09 -5.91
CA ALA A 2 40.70 11.12 -7.00
C ALA A 2 39.27 10.58 -6.89
N GLU A 3 38.77 10.26 -5.70
CA GLU A 3 37.42 9.81 -5.42
C GLU A 3 36.35 10.90 -5.74
N LEU A 4 36.63 12.16 -5.38
CA LEU A 4 35.75 13.28 -5.66
C LEU A 4 35.67 13.55 -7.17
N ASN A 5 36.79 13.39 -7.90
CA ASN A 5 36.81 13.53 -9.36
C ASN A 5 36.01 12.40 -10.04
N CYS A 6 36.16 11.14 -9.60
CA CYS A 6 35.42 10.00 -10.16
C CYS A 6 33.89 10.15 -9.97
N ARG A 7 33.45 10.75 -8.86
CA ARG A 7 32.03 10.97 -8.55
C ARG A 7 31.46 12.20 -9.26
N LEU A 8 32.33 13.21 -9.56
CA LEU A 8 31.97 14.34 -10.40
C LEU A 8 31.78 13.91 -11.86
N ASP A 9 32.62 13.00 -12.38
CA ASP A 9 32.49 12.43 -13.71
C ASP A 9 31.20 11.60 -13.86
N LEU A 10 30.79 10.90 -12.79
CA LEU A 10 29.50 10.20 -12.74
C LEU A 10 28.29 11.16 -12.78
N LEU A 11 28.37 12.33 -12.17
CA LEU A 11 27.33 13.36 -12.22
C LEU A 11 27.25 14.04 -13.60
N GLU A 12 28.37 14.12 -14.31
CA GLU A 12 28.44 14.64 -15.68
C GLU A 12 27.77 13.70 -16.70
N ASP A 13 27.93 12.38 -16.55
CA ASP A 13 27.27 11.36 -17.36
C ASP A 13 25.73 11.33 -17.15
N TYR A 14 25.24 11.67 -15.94
CA TYR A 14 23.81 11.83 -15.65
C TYR A 14 23.20 13.16 -16.17
N GLY A 15 24.03 14.14 -16.55
CA GLY A 15 23.62 15.46 -17.05
C GLY A 15 22.89 15.45 -18.41
N HIS A 16 22.81 14.32 -19.11
CA HIS A 16 21.99 14.17 -20.33
C HIS A 16 20.49 14.02 -20.09
N LEU A 17 20.05 13.85 -18.86
CA LEU A 17 18.64 13.93 -18.47
C LEU A 17 18.37 15.36 -17.97
N LYS A 18 17.67 16.14 -18.76
CA LYS A 18 17.20 17.51 -18.51
C LYS A 18 16.71 17.72 -17.07
N TYR A 19 17.62 17.97 -16.15
CA TYR A 19 17.33 18.51 -14.84
C TYR A 19 18.08 19.83 -14.68
N ASP A 20 17.31 20.87 -14.62
CA ASP A 20 17.52 22.29 -14.53
C ASP A 20 18.69 22.79 -13.67
N ALA A 21 19.06 24.04 -13.94
CA ALA A 21 20.02 24.95 -13.33
C ALA A 21 20.44 24.73 -11.86
N GLY A 22 19.66 24.01 -11.07
CA GLY A 22 19.94 23.68 -9.67
C GLY A 22 21.04 22.63 -9.48
N VAL A 23 21.10 21.62 -10.35
CA VAL A 23 22.14 20.57 -10.29
C VAL A 23 23.46 21.15 -10.82
N GLU A 24 23.40 21.96 -11.87
CA GLU A 24 24.56 22.67 -12.43
C GLU A 24 25.14 23.69 -11.44
N TYR A 25 24.29 24.36 -10.68
CA TYR A 25 24.71 25.29 -9.62
C TYR A 25 25.33 24.54 -8.44
N ALA A 26 24.75 23.45 -7.98
CA ALA A 26 25.30 22.59 -6.92
C ALA A 26 26.69 22.03 -7.33
N TYR A 27 26.83 21.59 -8.57
CA TYR A 27 28.07 21.13 -9.15
C TYR A 27 29.14 22.23 -9.18
N ASN A 28 28.81 23.45 -9.66
CA ASN A 28 29.70 24.57 -9.70
C ASN A 28 30.12 25.08 -8.30
N THR A 29 29.22 24.97 -7.32
CA THR A 29 29.50 25.28 -5.91
C THR A 29 30.48 24.28 -5.31
N LEU A 30 30.31 22.97 -5.58
CA LEU A 30 31.26 21.93 -5.16
C LEU A 30 32.63 22.09 -5.82
N LEU A 31 32.68 22.51 -7.09
CA LEU A 31 33.95 22.85 -7.77
C LEU A 31 34.65 24.03 -7.12
N ALA A 32 33.92 25.09 -6.75
CA ALA A 32 34.48 26.25 -6.07
C ALA A 32 35.03 25.93 -4.66
N VAL A 33 34.31 25.07 -3.91
CA VAL A 33 34.77 24.53 -2.61
C VAL A 33 36.04 23.69 -2.79
N ARG A 34 36.10 22.82 -3.81
CA ARG A 34 37.28 22.02 -4.14
C ARG A 34 38.49 22.91 -4.44
N GLU A 35 38.32 23.95 -5.22
CA GLU A 35 39.40 24.91 -5.58
C GLU A 35 39.87 25.70 -4.35
N SER A 36 38.97 26.09 -3.48
CA SER A 36 39.30 26.76 -2.22
C SER A 36 40.06 25.88 -1.25
N CYS A 37 39.65 24.60 -1.11
CA CYS A 37 40.33 23.60 -0.27
C CYS A 37 41.71 23.22 -0.80
N SER A 38 41.97 23.30 -2.10
CA SER A 38 43.28 22.97 -2.68
C SER A 38 44.37 24.03 -2.37
N LYS A 39 43.99 25.22 -1.89
CA LYS A 39 44.89 26.36 -1.59
C LYS A 39 45.27 26.45 -0.10
N ILE A 40 44.83 25.55 0.78
CA ILE A 40 45.05 25.58 2.22
C ILE A 40 46.14 24.55 2.64
N SER A 41 47.05 24.93 3.55
CA SER A 41 48.23 24.14 3.96
C SER A 41 47.92 22.88 4.77
N ASP A 42 48.85 21.89 4.73
CA ASP A 42 48.66 20.45 5.05
C ASP A 42 48.19 20.05 6.46
N GLY A 43 48.35 20.90 7.46
CA GLY A 43 48.03 20.50 8.85
C GLY A 43 46.58 20.65 9.29
N ALA A 44 45.83 21.59 8.69
CA ALA A 44 44.40 21.78 8.98
C ALA A 44 43.51 20.89 8.08
N ILE A 45 44.11 20.34 7.03
CA ILE A 45 43.42 19.62 5.93
C ILE A 45 42.90 18.25 6.38
N GLU A 46 43.61 17.54 7.28
CA GLU A 46 43.25 16.15 7.55
C GLU A 46 41.99 15.98 8.42
N ALA A 47 41.73 16.92 9.33
CA ALA A 47 40.50 16.93 10.14
C ALA A 47 39.29 17.41 9.28
N GLY A 48 39.47 18.43 8.46
CA GLY A 48 38.47 18.92 7.51
C GLY A 48 38.14 17.89 6.41
N ARG A 49 39.15 17.11 5.97
CA ARG A 49 39.01 16.06 4.96
C ARG A 49 38.13 14.91 5.41
N ARG A 50 38.25 14.45 6.68
CA ARG A 50 37.41 13.40 7.24
C ARG A 50 35.95 13.85 7.38
N GLN A 51 35.72 15.08 7.80
CA GLN A 51 34.36 15.62 7.93
C GLN A 51 33.70 15.89 6.58
N ALA A 52 34.43 16.40 5.60
CA ALA A 52 33.91 16.59 4.25
C ALA A 52 33.59 15.26 3.55
N SER A 53 34.38 14.19 3.76
CA SER A 53 34.08 12.87 3.20
C SER A 53 32.82 12.27 3.80
N VAL A 54 32.63 12.35 5.12
CA VAL A 54 31.41 11.88 5.82
C VAL A 54 30.18 12.67 5.37
N PHE A 55 30.31 13.96 5.14
CA PHE A 55 29.22 14.82 4.65
C PHE A 55 28.79 14.45 3.23
N VAL A 56 29.75 14.26 2.31
CA VAL A 56 29.47 13.85 0.91
C VAL A 56 28.84 12.45 0.90
N GLU A 57 29.35 11.52 1.69
CA GLU A 57 28.81 10.15 1.78
C GLU A 57 27.37 10.12 2.33
N THR A 58 27.08 11.00 3.29
CA THR A 58 25.73 11.15 3.86
C THR A 58 24.75 11.76 2.85
N LEU A 59 25.17 12.75 2.08
CA LEU A 59 24.36 13.37 1.01
C LEU A 59 24.11 12.40 -0.14
N GLU A 60 25.11 11.62 -0.55
CA GLU A 60 24.96 10.63 -1.61
C GLU A 60 24.03 9.47 -1.17
N GLY A 61 24.20 8.98 0.05
CA GLY A 61 23.30 7.93 0.59
C GLY A 61 21.84 8.39 0.59
N ARG A 62 21.60 9.64 0.99
CA ARG A 62 20.25 10.23 1.01
C ARG A 62 19.71 10.54 -0.39
N TYR A 63 20.58 10.97 -1.32
CA TYR A 63 20.20 11.23 -2.71
C TYR A 63 19.84 9.93 -3.43
N THR A 64 20.65 8.88 -3.27
CA THR A 64 20.37 7.54 -3.81
C THR A 64 19.07 6.97 -3.25
N ASP A 65 18.84 7.11 -1.95
CA ASP A 65 17.63 6.68 -1.25
C ASP A 65 16.37 7.46 -1.71
N ALA A 66 16.53 8.77 -2.02
CA ALA A 66 15.46 9.62 -2.54
C ALA A 66 15.08 9.27 -4.00
N MET A 67 16.09 8.97 -4.83
CA MET A 67 15.88 8.53 -6.22
C MET A 67 15.23 7.14 -6.28
N GLU A 68 15.60 6.22 -5.37
CA GLU A 68 15.08 4.87 -5.33
C GLU A 68 13.63 4.83 -4.81
N LYS A 69 13.27 5.71 -3.87
CA LYS A 69 11.95 5.73 -3.23
C LYS A 69 10.91 6.63 -3.88
N LYS A 70 11.26 7.42 -4.91
CA LYS A 70 10.33 8.41 -5.54
C LYS A 70 9.57 9.29 -4.53
N GLU A 71 10.11 9.45 -3.35
CA GLU A 71 9.55 10.36 -2.35
C GLU A 71 9.78 11.80 -2.78
N THR A 72 8.87 12.69 -2.38
CA THR A 72 8.88 14.09 -2.82
C THR A 72 10.23 14.72 -2.61
N LEU A 73 10.91 15.05 -3.74
CA LEU A 73 12.25 15.66 -3.78
C LEU A 73 12.32 16.89 -2.85
N GLY A 74 11.19 17.60 -2.67
CA GLY A 74 11.09 18.78 -1.82
C GLY A 74 11.27 18.51 -0.32
N GLU A 75 10.72 17.44 0.24
CA GLU A 75 10.88 17.12 1.67
C GLU A 75 12.32 16.75 2.00
N LYS A 76 12.99 16.00 1.14
CA LYS A 76 14.39 15.58 1.37
C LYS A 76 15.42 16.68 1.10
N VAL A 77 15.13 17.60 0.19
CA VAL A 77 15.94 18.81 0.03
C VAL A 77 15.80 19.70 1.27
N LEU A 78 14.60 19.81 1.84
CA LEU A 78 14.37 20.55 3.09
C LEU A 78 15.10 19.91 4.28
N GLU A 79 15.06 18.58 4.42
CA GLU A 79 15.85 17.85 5.42
C GLU A 79 17.36 18.03 5.23
N GLY A 80 17.84 18.06 3.98
CA GLY A 80 19.22 18.34 3.63
C GLY A 80 19.65 19.76 4.03
N ILE A 81 18.78 20.75 3.84
CA ILE A 81 19.00 22.14 4.25
C ILE A 81 19.07 22.27 5.78
N VAL A 82 18.14 21.64 6.51
CA VAL A 82 18.13 21.65 7.99
C VAL A 82 19.37 20.95 8.56
N LEU A 83 19.83 19.88 7.94
CA LEU A 83 21.06 19.19 8.33
C LEU A 83 22.28 20.07 8.06
N MET A 84 22.34 20.75 6.92
CA MET A 84 23.42 21.67 6.56
C MET A 84 23.49 22.85 7.53
N ASP A 85 22.35 23.42 7.91
CA ASP A 85 22.24 24.50 8.91
C ASP A 85 22.75 24.05 10.30
N SER A 86 22.44 22.83 10.72
CA SER A 86 22.93 22.21 11.95
C SER A 86 24.46 22.04 11.95
N TYR A 87 25.04 21.55 10.85
CA TYR A 87 26.49 21.43 10.71
C TYR A 87 27.21 22.78 10.65
N LEU A 88 26.57 23.80 10.06
CA LEU A 88 27.09 25.15 10.04
C LEU A 88 27.17 25.75 11.43
N THR A 89 26.12 25.60 12.22
CA THR A 89 26.08 26.07 13.61
C THR A 89 27.16 25.37 14.47
N GLU A 90 27.39 24.07 14.25
CA GLU A 90 28.46 23.35 14.93
C GLU A 90 29.86 23.81 14.47
N PHE A 91 30.05 24.09 13.16
CA PHE A 91 31.28 24.60 12.61
C PHE A 91 31.58 26.02 13.12
N GLU A 92 30.58 26.91 13.17
CA GLU A 92 30.68 28.23 13.79
C GLU A 92 31.11 28.16 15.24
N THR A 93 30.47 27.27 16.03
CA THR A 93 30.77 27.09 17.45
C THR A 93 32.21 26.64 17.67
N ARG A 94 32.72 25.75 16.82
CA ARG A 94 34.12 25.26 16.87
C ARG A 94 35.13 26.30 16.33
N ALA A 95 34.75 27.07 15.31
CA ALA A 95 35.59 28.16 14.78
C ALA A 95 35.71 29.30 15.80
N PHE A 96 34.67 29.62 16.55
CA PHE A 96 34.72 30.54 17.68
C PHE A 96 35.67 30.07 18.79
N ALA A 97 35.67 28.76 19.09
CA ALA A 97 36.61 28.17 20.09
C ALA A 97 38.08 28.20 19.64
N LEU A 98 38.37 28.17 18.34
CA LEU A 98 39.72 28.31 17.77
C LEU A 98 40.20 29.76 17.66
N ARG A 99 39.30 30.75 17.73
CA ARG A 99 39.57 32.17 17.59
C ARG A 99 40.32 32.77 18.78
N ASP A 100 40.28 32.12 19.95
CA ASP A 100 41.00 32.58 21.16
C ASP A 100 42.53 32.31 21.13
N GLY A 101 43.05 31.69 20.05
CA GLY A 101 44.46 31.43 19.80
C GLY A 101 44.90 31.94 18.40
N SER A 102 45.31 33.21 18.31
CA SER A 102 46.11 33.90 17.28
C SER A 102 46.19 33.25 15.86
N ILE A 103 45.17 33.39 15.02
CA ILE A 103 45.26 33.17 13.60
C ILE A 103 44.91 34.51 12.88
N GLY A 104 45.83 34.99 12.04
CA GLY A 104 45.82 36.35 11.48
C GLY A 104 44.68 36.68 10.56
N SER A 105 44.54 37.98 10.23
CA SER A 105 43.50 38.64 9.44
C SER A 105 43.08 37.94 8.13
N TYR A 106 43.98 37.21 7.51
CA TYR A 106 43.76 36.48 6.26
C TYR A 106 42.80 35.29 6.42
N ALA A 107 42.89 34.56 7.55
CA ALA A 107 42.00 33.44 7.84
C ALA A 107 40.57 33.92 8.12
N GLN A 108 40.40 35.11 8.67
CA GLN A 108 39.13 35.75 8.94
C GLN A 108 38.43 36.19 7.67
N GLU A 109 39.16 36.73 6.68
CA GLU A 109 38.63 37.17 5.39
C GLU A 109 38.19 35.99 4.53
N VAL A 110 38.93 34.88 4.54
CA VAL A 110 38.54 33.61 3.88
C VAL A 110 37.32 32.97 4.53
N TYR A 111 37.22 33.05 5.86
CA TYR A 111 36.08 32.54 6.63
C TYR A 111 34.81 33.32 6.37
N GLU A 112 34.85 34.66 6.44
CA GLU A 112 33.69 35.53 6.17
C GLU A 112 33.24 35.45 4.71
N GLY A 113 34.18 35.32 3.78
CA GLY A 113 33.90 35.07 2.37
C GLY A 113 33.25 33.73 2.07
N GLY A 114 33.65 32.70 2.83
CA GLY A 114 33.06 31.36 2.77
C GLY A 114 31.62 31.32 3.29
N LEU A 115 31.39 31.96 4.45
CA LEU A 115 30.04 32.06 5.04
C LEU A 115 29.08 32.82 4.11
N ARG A 116 29.47 33.95 3.54
CA ARG A 116 28.62 34.72 2.64
C ARG A 116 28.24 33.92 1.38
N LYS A 117 29.20 33.21 0.77
CA LYS A 117 28.90 32.32 -0.38
C LYS A 117 27.98 31.17 -0.03
N MET A 118 28.03 30.67 1.20
CA MET A 118 27.21 29.60 1.69
C MET A 118 25.80 30.09 1.98
N ASP A 119 25.62 31.27 2.56
CA ASP A 119 24.29 31.92 2.74
C ASP A 119 23.62 32.18 1.38
N GLU A 120 24.39 32.69 0.39
CA GLU A 120 23.90 32.84 -0.98
C GLU A 120 23.48 31.51 -1.59
N GLY A 121 24.24 30.43 -1.33
CA GLY A 121 23.90 29.06 -1.77
C GLY A 121 22.62 28.51 -1.13
N ILE A 122 22.42 28.75 0.16
CA ILE A 122 21.21 28.38 0.89
C ILE A 122 19.98 29.11 0.36
N GLU A 123 20.09 30.41 0.14
CA GLU A 123 18.99 31.24 -0.42
C GLU A 123 18.60 30.79 -1.84
N ILE A 124 19.59 30.47 -2.68
CA ILE A 124 19.31 29.93 -4.02
C ILE A 124 18.67 28.53 -3.94
N ALA A 125 19.16 27.66 -3.05
CA ALA A 125 18.58 26.34 -2.85
C ALA A 125 17.11 26.44 -2.35
N LYS A 126 16.83 27.33 -1.41
CA LYS A 126 15.45 27.64 -0.97
C LYS A 126 14.58 28.12 -2.14
N GLY A 127 15.09 29.05 -2.96
CA GLY A 127 14.38 29.56 -4.13
C GLY A 127 14.07 28.47 -5.18
N VAL A 128 14.96 27.51 -5.38
CA VAL A 128 14.74 26.35 -6.27
C VAL A 128 13.67 25.41 -5.69
N VAL A 129 13.72 25.15 -4.38
CA VAL A 129 12.71 24.31 -3.67
C VAL A 129 11.34 24.99 -3.74
N ASP A 130 11.25 26.27 -3.40
CA ASP A 130 10.00 27.01 -3.43
C ASP A 130 9.42 27.09 -4.85
N GLY A 131 10.27 27.34 -5.85
CA GLY A 131 9.89 27.30 -7.27
C GLY A 131 9.41 25.91 -7.73
N GLY A 132 10.02 24.83 -7.22
CA GLY A 132 9.61 23.45 -7.46
C GLY A 132 8.26 23.12 -6.82
N LEU A 133 8.08 23.54 -5.57
CA LEU A 133 6.81 23.39 -4.84
C LEU A 133 5.69 24.19 -5.52
N ASP A 134 5.94 25.40 -5.95
CA ASP A 134 4.97 26.22 -6.68
C ASP A 134 4.61 25.63 -8.05
N LYS A 135 5.57 25.06 -8.78
CA LYS A 135 5.29 24.32 -10.03
C LYS A 135 4.43 23.09 -9.75
N ALA A 136 4.76 22.30 -8.71
CA ALA A 136 3.98 21.12 -8.30
C ALA A 136 2.56 21.52 -7.87
N ARG A 137 2.41 22.59 -7.12
CA ARG A 137 1.11 23.13 -6.70
C ARG A 137 0.27 23.56 -7.92
N ARG A 138 0.82 24.33 -8.85
CA ARG A 138 0.10 24.76 -10.08
C ARG A 138 -0.26 23.56 -10.96
N ALA A 139 0.61 22.56 -11.08
CA ALA A 139 0.33 21.34 -11.81
C ALA A 139 -0.85 20.58 -11.17
N ARG A 140 -0.85 20.47 -9.83
CA ARG A 140 -1.95 19.86 -9.07
C ARG A 140 -3.28 20.62 -9.28
N GLU A 141 -3.27 21.95 -9.11
CA GLU A 141 -4.44 22.80 -9.35
C GLU A 141 -4.99 22.64 -10.78
N THR A 142 -4.08 22.55 -11.78
CA THR A 142 -4.48 22.32 -13.18
C THR A 142 -5.13 20.95 -13.37
N ILE A 143 -4.62 19.90 -12.70
CA ILE A 143 -5.20 18.55 -12.74
C ILE A 143 -6.57 18.55 -12.07
N GLU A 144 -6.70 19.16 -10.89
CA GLU A 144 -7.96 19.27 -10.15
C GLU A 144 -9.03 19.98 -10.99
N ILE A 145 -8.70 21.10 -11.64
CA ILE A 145 -9.62 21.83 -12.55
C ILE A 145 -10.03 20.95 -13.74
N ARG A 146 -9.09 20.22 -14.35
CA ARG A 146 -9.40 19.31 -15.47
C ARG A 146 -10.33 18.18 -15.05
N VAL A 147 -10.08 17.59 -13.88
CA VAL A 147 -10.94 16.53 -13.32
C VAL A 147 -12.32 17.09 -13.04
N GLU A 148 -12.45 18.26 -12.42
CA GLU A 148 -13.74 18.90 -12.15
C GLU A 148 -14.53 19.16 -13.43
N HIS A 149 -13.90 19.72 -14.47
CA HIS A 149 -14.55 19.90 -15.77
C HIS A 149 -14.98 18.57 -16.42
N ALA A 150 -14.21 17.50 -16.26
CA ALA A 150 -14.57 16.18 -16.73
C ALA A 150 -15.76 15.61 -15.94
N VAL A 151 -15.80 15.80 -14.61
CA VAL A 151 -16.91 15.44 -13.73
C VAL A 151 -18.22 16.12 -14.17
N GLN A 152 -18.18 17.43 -14.41
CA GLN A 152 -19.36 18.19 -14.85
C GLN A 152 -19.87 17.70 -16.21
N ARG A 153 -18.97 17.41 -17.17
CA ARG A 153 -19.36 16.83 -18.47
C ARG A 153 -19.99 15.44 -18.32
N ALA A 154 -19.40 14.57 -17.48
CA ALA A 154 -19.91 13.23 -17.22
C ALA A 154 -21.28 13.28 -16.54
N LEU A 155 -21.49 14.18 -15.57
CA LEU A 155 -22.80 14.40 -14.94
C LEU A 155 -23.85 14.87 -15.94
N ALA A 156 -23.51 15.82 -16.81
CA ALA A 156 -24.42 16.31 -17.84
C ALA A 156 -24.86 15.19 -18.81
N ARG A 157 -23.89 14.34 -19.24
CA ARG A 157 -24.17 13.16 -20.06
C ARG A 157 -25.03 12.13 -19.35
N ALA A 158 -24.70 11.83 -18.08
CA ALA A 158 -25.48 10.90 -17.27
C ALA A 158 -26.91 11.39 -17.00
N LYS A 159 -27.12 12.70 -16.85
CA LYS A 159 -28.48 13.31 -16.78
C LYS A 159 -29.25 13.16 -18.10
N ALA A 160 -28.58 13.31 -19.24
CA ALA A 160 -29.21 13.22 -20.55
C ALA A 160 -29.50 11.77 -20.98
N HIS A 161 -28.60 10.83 -20.72
CA HIS A 161 -28.66 9.46 -21.28
C HIS A 161 -28.88 8.36 -20.24
N GLY A 162 -28.84 8.68 -18.94
CA GLY A 162 -28.96 7.72 -17.83
C GLY A 162 -27.68 6.97 -17.54
N LEU A 163 -27.17 6.21 -18.52
CA LEU A 163 -25.86 5.52 -18.45
C LEU A 163 -24.89 6.14 -19.45
N ILE A 164 -23.59 6.09 -19.13
CA ILE A 164 -22.52 6.66 -19.94
C ILE A 164 -21.51 5.59 -20.36
N HIS A 165 -20.65 5.94 -21.31
CA HIS A 165 -19.57 5.11 -21.80
C HIS A 165 -18.29 5.31 -20.98
N TYR A 166 -17.34 4.38 -21.10
CA TYR A 166 -16.04 4.44 -20.45
C TYR A 166 -15.27 5.74 -20.75
N ASP A 167 -15.29 6.18 -22.01
CA ASP A 167 -14.60 7.40 -22.45
C ASP A 167 -15.21 8.69 -21.89
N ASP A 168 -16.45 8.63 -21.42
CA ASP A 168 -17.13 9.75 -20.78
C ASP A 168 -16.77 9.93 -19.32
N LEU A 169 -16.18 8.88 -18.70
CA LEU A 169 -15.76 8.91 -17.30
C LEU A 169 -14.54 9.83 -17.11
N PRO A 170 -14.48 10.58 -16.02
CA PRO A 170 -13.24 11.22 -15.60
C PRO A 170 -12.17 10.16 -15.27
N GLU A 171 -10.89 10.51 -15.42
CA GLU A 171 -9.77 9.59 -15.27
C GLU A 171 -9.79 8.77 -13.96
N PRO A 172 -10.07 9.35 -12.76
CA PRO A 172 -10.12 8.60 -11.50
C PRO A 172 -11.17 7.47 -11.46
N TRP A 173 -12.19 7.49 -12.32
CA TRP A 173 -13.25 6.46 -12.41
C TRP A 173 -12.96 5.40 -13.48
N ARG A 174 -11.90 5.54 -14.27
CA ARG A 174 -11.54 4.62 -15.35
C ARG A 174 -10.74 3.43 -14.82
N VAL A 175 -11.45 2.37 -14.39
CA VAL A 175 -10.80 1.20 -13.77
C VAL A 175 -10.47 0.12 -14.81
N ASN A 176 -11.42 -0.23 -15.70
CA ASN A 176 -11.26 -1.33 -16.65
C ASN A 176 -11.55 -0.89 -18.08
N PRO A 177 -10.51 -0.74 -18.94
CA PRO A 177 -10.69 -0.25 -20.32
C PRO A 177 -11.42 -1.22 -21.26
N HIS A 178 -11.69 -2.46 -20.82
CA HIS A 178 -12.39 -3.46 -21.62
C HIS A 178 -13.91 -3.49 -21.38
N ILE A 179 -14.40 -2.79 -20.35
CA ILE A 179 -15.81 -2.56 -20.08
C ILE A 179 -16.18 -1.20 -20.65
N LEU A 180 -16.97 -1.19 -21.72
CA LEU A 180 -17.17 0.02 -22.52
C LEU A 180 -18.45 0.78 -22.19
N LYS A 181 -19.49 0.11 -21.64
CA LYS A 181 -20.84 0.68 -21.46
C LYS A 181 -21.40 0.38 -20.08
N GLY A 182 -22.53 1.00 -19.80
CA GLY A 182 -23.31 0.70 -18.60
C GLY A 182 -22.89 1.43 -17.35
N TYR A 183 -22.06 2.47 -17.46
CA TYR A 183 -21.58 3.21 -16.32
C TYR A 183 -22.63 4.17 -15.76
N ARG A 184 -22.84 4.10 -14.44
CA ARG A 184 -23.62 5.12 -13.70
C ARG A 184 -22.67 6.24 -13.30
N PHE A 185 -23.18 7.47 -13.31
CA PHE A 185 -22.46 8.60 -12.74
C PHE A 185 -23.45 9.52 -12.02
N LYS A 186 -23.34 9.63 -10.69
CA LYS A 186 -24.36 10.21 -9.81
C LYS A 186 -23.78 11.29 -8.91
N GLU A 187 -24.52 12.37 -8.72
CA GLU A 187 -24.11 13.51 -7.89
C GLU A 187 -24.19 13.20 -6.38
N GLY A 188 -25.19 12.44 -5.94
CA GLY A 188 -25.46 12.21 -4.54
C GLY A 188 -25.51 10.73 -4.14
N LYS A 189 -25.18 10.45 -2.88
CA LYS A 189 -25.19 9.11 -2.27
C LYS A 189 -26.53 8.39 -2.43
N TRP A 190 -27.65 9.11 -2.24
CA TRP A 190 -29.00 8.56 -2.36
C TRP A 190 -29.32 8.13 -3.79
N ALA A 191 -28.82 8.87 -4.78
CA ALA A 191 -28.96 8.48 -6.17
C ALA A 191 -28.17 7.22 -6.53
N CYS A 192 -26.99 7.02 -5.90
CA CYS A 192 -26.23 5.79 -6.01
C CYS A 192 -27.01 4.61 -5.42
N VAL A 193 -27.56 4.74 -4.19
CA VAL A 193 -28.36 3.70 -3.54
C VAL A 193 -29.60 3.33 -4.37
N ARG A 194 -30.35 4.31 -4.85
CA ARG A 194 -31.55 4.04 -5.69
C ARG A 194 -31.21 3.29 -6.98
N SER A 195 -29.99 3.42 -7.47
CA SER A 195 -29.60 2.81 -8.74
C SER A 195 -29.29 1.31 -8.65
N ILE A 196 -29.24 0.71 -7.46
CA ILE A 196 -28.94 -0.73 -7.28
C ILE A 196 -29.95 -1.66 -7.94
N PHE A 197 -31.15 -1.17 -8.24
CA PHE A 197 -32.21 -1.92 -8.93
C PHE A 197 -32.20 -1.69 -10.44
N GLY A 198 -31.35 -0.79 -10.96
CA GLY A 198 -31.24 -0.52 -12.38
C GLY A 198 -30.29 -1.46 -13.09
N LEU A 199 -30.47 -1.62 -14.42
CA LEU A 199 -29.50 -2.35 -15.22
C LEU A 199 -28.27 -1.47 -15.50
N HIS A 200 -27.12 -1.88 -15.00
CA HIS A 200 -25.83 -1.20 -15.17
C HIS A 200 -24.66 -2.20 -14.98
N ASN A 201 -23.45 -1.80 -15.33
CA ASN A 201 -22.27 -2.66 -15.29
C ASN A 201 -21.87 -3.20 -13.89
N GLU A 202 -22.34 -2.57 -12.81
CA GLU A 202 -22.05 -2.98 -11.43
C GLU A 202 -23.18 -3.80 -10.78
N LEU A 203 -24.25 -4.07 -11.51
CA LEU A 203 -25.42 -4.76 -10.96
C LEU A 203 -25.06 -6.12 -10.35
N ILE A 204 -24.33 -6.94 -11.09
CA ILE A 204 -23.93 -8.29 -10.67
C ILE A 204 -22.98 -8.22 -9.47
N ASN A 205 -22.03 -7.27 -9.45
CA ASN A 205 -21.11 -7.08 -8.33
C ASN A 205 -21.86 -6.75 -7.03
N ILE A 206 -22.85 -5.84 -7.09
CA ILE A 206 -23.65 -5.47 -5.92
C ILE A 206 -24.44 -6.67 -5.41
N TRP A 207 -25.20 -7.32 -6.30
CA TRP A 207 -26.16 -8.35 -5.88
C TRP A 207 -25.51 -9.66 -5.47
N THR A 208 -24.38 -10.05 -6.07
CA THR A 208 -23.65 -11.26 -5.66
C THR A 208 -23.16 -11.17 -4.22
N HIS A 209 -22.60 -10.02 -3.83
CA HIS A 209 -22.11 -9.84 -2.47
C HIS A 209 -23.23 -9.48 -1.48
N LEU A 210 -24.28 -8.77 -1.89
CA LEU A 210 -25.45 -8.52 -1.02
C LEU A 210 -26.18 -9.82 -0.66
N LEU A 211 -26.47 -10.66 -1.66
CA LEU A 211 -27.09 -11.97 -1.41
C LEU A 211 -26.13 -12.91 -0.66
N GLY A 212 -24.84 -12.85 -0.99
CA GLY A 212 -23.80 -13.57 -0.26
C GLY A 212 -23.74 -13.18 1.21
N PHE A 213 -23.87 -11.90 1.53
CA PHE A 213 -23.94 -11.40 2.90
C PHE A 213 -25.13 -12.02 3.67
N ILE A 214 -26.31 -12.00 3.06
CA ILE A 214 -27.51 -12.61 3.66
C ILE A 214 -27.32 -14.11 3.87
N MET A 215 -26.69 -14.80 2.91
CA MET A 215 -26.40 -16.22 3.00
C MET A 215 -25.41 -16.53 4.13
N VAL A 216 -24.33 -15.75 4.28
CA VAL A 216 -23.36 -15.92 5.36
C VAL A 216 -24.00 -15.66 6.73
N LEU A 217 -24.91 -14.68 6.84
CA LEU A 217 -25.71 -14.47 8.05
C LEU A 217 -26.58 -15.71 8.37
N ALA A 218 -27.24 -16.30 7.37
CA ALA A 218 -28.00 -17.53 7.58
C ALA A 218 -27.11 -18.69 8.04
N ILE A 219 -25.92 -18.82 7.46
CA ILE A 219 -24.93 -19.83 7.91
C ILE A 219 -24.51 -19.55 9.36
N ALA A 220 -24.18 -18.33 9.71
CA ALA A 220 -23.69 -17.97 11.04
C ALA A 220 -24.72 -18.14 12.15
N PHE A 221 -25.98 -17.79 11.88
CA PHE A 221 -27.03 -17.75 12.92
C PHE A 221 -27.99 -18.97 12.91
N TYR A 222 -28.02 -19.76 11.84
CA TYR A 222 -28.88 -20.92 11.76
C TYR A 222 -28.09 -22.22 11.52
N PHE A 223 -27.32 -22.32 10.44
CA PHE A 223 -26.68 -23.60 10.08
C PHE A 223 -25.52 -23.97 11.01
N TYR A 224 -24.66 -23.01 11.38
CA TYR A 224 -23.56 -23.31 12.29
C TYR A 224 -24.04 -23.66 13.71
N PRO A 225 -24.95 -22.92 14.35
CA PRO A 225 -25.50 -23.30 15.66
C PRO A 225 -26.23 -24.64 15.66
N SER A 226 -26.77 -25.07 14.53
CA SER A 226 -27.44 -26.38 14.38
C SER A 226 -26.45 -27.53 14.15
N SER A 227 -25.18 -27.25 13.91
CA SER A 227 -24.14 -28.25 13.61
C SER A 227 -23.74 -29.06 14.86
N THR A 228 -23.20 -30.26 14.63
CA THR A 228 -22.63 -31.09 15.70
C THR A 228 -21.40 -30.39 16.33
N ASN A 229 -20.58 -29.77 15.51
CA ASN A 229 -19.38 -29.04 15.97
C ASN A 229 -19.73 -27.94 16.96
N PHE A 230 -20.78 -27.16 16.69
CA PHE A 230 -21.18 -26.08 17.62
C PHE A 230 -21.54 -26.65 19.00
N ARG A 231 -22.24 -27.79 19.05
CA ARG A 231 -22.61 -28.41 20.33
C ARG A 231 -21.43 -28.97 21.10
N MET A 232 -20.37 -29.36 20.41
CA MET A 232 -19.15 -29.90 21.01
C MET A 232 -18.10 -28.80 21.28
N SER A 233 -18.29 -27.61 20.75
CA SER A 233 -17.34 -26.48 20.80
C SER A 233 -17.28 -25.83 22.17
N THR A 234 -16.11 -25.44 22.57
CA THR A 234 -15.87 -24.52 23.69
C THR A 234 -16.27 -23.08 23.33
N LYS A 235 -16.34 -22.21 24.33
CA LYS A 235 -16.59 -20.77 24.09
C LYS A 235 -15.52 -20.15 23.19
N ALA A 236 -14.26 -20.61 23.28
CA ALA A 236 -13.17 -20.14 22.44
C ALA A 236 -13.34 -20.55 20.97
N ASP A 237 -13.77 -21.80 20.71
CA ASP A 237 -14.02 -22.29 19.36
C ASP A 237 -15.15 -21.51 18.69
N ILE A 238 -16.23 -21.26 19.44
CA ILE A 238 -17.37 -20.46 18.97
C ILE A 238 -16.92 -19.01 18.68
N PHE A 239 -16.06 -18.44 19.53
CA PHE A 239 -15.52 -17.10 19.31
C PHE A 239 -14.68 -17.02 18.02
N ILE A 240 -13.79 -17.99 17.78
CA ILE A 240 -12.98 -18.04 16.56
C ILE A 240 -13.85 -18.18 15.30
N ALA A 241 -14.86 -19.04 15.34
CA ALA A 241 -15.84 -19.16 14.26
C ALA A 241 -16.62 -17.84 14.05
N ALA A 242 -17.03 -17.17 15.14
CA ALA A 242 -17.72 -15.88 15.07
C ALA A 242 -16.84 -14.77 14.45
N VAL A 243 -15.54 -14.75 14.75
CA VAL A 243 -14.59 -13.83 14.11
C VAL A 243 -14.53 -14.04 12.59
N PHE A 244 -14.49 -15.31 12.14
CA PHE A 244 -14.55 -15.61 10.71
C PHE A 244 -15.87 -15.15 10.06
N PHE A 245 -17.01 -15.44 10.65
CA PHE A 245 -18.29 -15.01 10.11
C PHE A 245 -18.43 -13.49 10.08
N PHE A 246 -17.97 -12.81 11.13
CA PHE A 246 -17.93 -11.35 11.17
C PHE A 246 -17.08 -10.78 10.05
N ALA A 247 -15.88 -11.34 9.83
CA ALA A 247 -14.97 -10.90 8.77
C ALA A 247 -15.57 -11.15 7.37
N ALA A 248 -16.21 -12.31 7.17
CA ALA A 248 -16.89 -12.62 5.92
C ALA A 248 -18.07 -11.66 5.65
N CYS A 249 -18.91 -11.43 6.64
CA CYS A 249 -20.03 -10.47 6.54
C CYS A 249 -19.51 -9.06 6.27
N LYS A 250 -18.46 -8.63 6.98
CA LYS A 250 -17.85 -7.30 6.77
C LYS A 250 -17.29 -7.18 5.36
N CYS A 251 -16.58 -8.19 4.86
CA CYS A 251 -16.03 -8.17 3.51
C CYS A 251 -17.13 -8.00 2.45
N LEU A 252 -18.18 -8.82 2.50
CA LEU A 252 -19.28 -8.78 1.55
C LEU A 252 -20.09 -7.47 1.64
N ALA A 253 -20.32 -6.95 2.84
CA ALA A 253 -20.99 -5.67 3.06
C ALA A 253 -20.17 -4.49 2.56
N CYS A 254 -18.87 -4.44 2.86
CA CYS A 254 -17.97 -3.38 2.40
C CYS A 254 -17.88 -3.33 0.87
N SER A 255 -17.78 -4.49 0.22
CA SER A 255 -17.77 -4.60 -1.23
C SER A 255 -19.13 -4.17 -1.83
N THR A 256 -20.25 -4.60 -1.27
CA THR A 256 -21.58 -4.12 -1.69
C THR A 256 -21.69 -2.60 -1.61
N ILE A 257 -21.19 -1.99 -0.52
CA ILE A 257 -21.16 -0.54 -0.34
C ILE A 257 -20.29 0.12 -1.40
N TRP A 258 -19.08 -0.40 -1.64
CA TRP A 258 -18.17 0.13 -2.66
C TRP A 258 -18.82 0.12 -4.05
N HIS A 259 -19.33 -1.03 -4.50
CA HIS A 259 -19.96 -1.17 -5.81
C HIS A 259 -21.26 -0.36 -5.96
N THR A 260 -21.93 -0.09 -4.86
CA THR A 260 -23.07 0.85 -4.84
C THR A 260 -22.60 2.29 -5.03
N MET A 261 -21.51 2.68 -4.37
CA MET A 261 -21.02 4.06 -4.27
C MET A 261 -19.97 4.44 -5.31
N ASN A 262 -19.41 3.51 -6.07
CA ASN A 262 -18.36 3.79 -7.06
C ASN A 262 -18.81 4.70 -8.22
N SER A 263 -20.11 4.89 -8.34
CA SER A 263 -20.71 5.83 -9.31
C SER A 263 -20.82 7.28 -8.82
N ILE A 264 -20.39 7.57 -7.58
CA ILE A 264 -20.48 8.92 -7.01
C ILE A 264 -19.49 9.86 -7.71
N SER A 265 -19.95 11.06 -8.06
CA SER A 265 -19.13 12.06 -8.77
C SER A 265 -18.08 12.76 -7.88
N HIS A 266 -18.02 12.46 -6.61
CA HIS A 266 -17.13 13.07 -5.63
C HIS A 266 -15.88 12.21 -5.43
N GLN A 267 -14.72 12.63 -5.95
CA GLN A 267 -13.49 11.83 -5.95
C GLN A 267 -13.07 11.37 -4.55
N THR A 268 -13.03 12.26 -3.57
CA THR A 268 -12.65 11.90 -2.18
C THR A 268 -13.56 10.82 -1.58
N LEU A 269 -14.85 10.84 -1.90
CA LEU A 269 -15.78 9.79 -1.43
C LEU A 269 -15.56 8.49 -2.18
N LEU A 270 -15.30 8.53 -3.49
CA LEU A 270 -14.91 7.37 -4.28
C LEU A 270 -13.72 6.65 -3.65
N GLU A 271 -12.64 7.38 -3.39
CA GLU A 271 -11.42 6.84 -2.79
C GLU A 271 -11.67 6.25 -1.40
N ARG A 272 -12.44 6.93 -0.54
CA ARG A 272 -12.79 6.43 0.80
C ARG A 272 -13.61 5.15 0.76
N PHE A 273 -14.58 5.03 -0.16
CA PHE A 273 -15.35 3.79 -0.30
C PHE A 273 -14.49 2.65 -0.84
N ALA A 274 -13.52 2.91 -1.71
CA ALA A 274 -12.53 1.91 -2.14
C ALA A 274 -11.68 1.42 -0.95
N CYS A 275 -11.22 2.33 -0.05
CA CYS A 275 -10.51 1.96 1.17
C CYS A 275 -11.35 1.04 2.07
N VAL A 276 -12.65 1.31 2.20
CA VAL A 276 -13.58 0.47 2.97
C VAL A 276 -13.60 -0.96 2.43
N ASP A 277 -13.65 -1.13 1.11
CA ASP A 277 -13.66 -2.45 0.46
C ASP A 277 -12.35 -3.22 0.73
N TYR A 278 -11.20 -2.59 0.53
CA TYR A 278 -9.88 -3.18 0.83
C TYR A 278 -9.75 -3.66 2.29
N THR A 279 -10.32 -2.92 3.25
CA THR A 279 -10.31 -3.36 4.66
C THR A 279 -11.12 -4.64 4.88
N GLY A 280 -12.16 -4.86 4.07
CA GLY A 280 -12.97 -6.08 4.11
C GLY A 280 -12.17 -7.32 3.72
N ILE A 281 -11.43 -7.24 2.61
CA ILE A 281 -10.60 -8.34 2.10
C ILE A 281 -9.52 -8.71 3.12
N SER A 282 -8.81 -7.72 3.66
CA SER A 282 -7.73 -7.95 4.64
C SER A 282 -8.24 -8.70 5.88
N LEU A 283 -9.39 -8.29 6.40
CA LEU A 283 -9.96 -8.92 7.57
C LEU A 283 -10.43 -10.36 7.28
N LEU A 284 -11.06 -10.60 6.13
CA LEU A 284 -11.50 -11.92 5.71
C LEU A 284 -10.33 -12.90 5.57
N VAL A 285 -9.25 -12.48 4.89
CA VAL A 285 -8.05 -13.31 4.71
C VAL A 285 -7.42 -13.63 6.06
N ALA A 286 -7.20 -12.63 6.93
CA ALA A 286 -6.63 -12.86 8.25
C ALA A 286 -7.49 -13.79 9.11
N ALA A 287 -8.80 -13.57 9.19
CA ALA A 287 -9.71 -14.39 9.97
C ALA A 287 -9.78 -15.84 9.44
N SER A 288 -9.75 -16.04 8.12
CA SER A 288 -9.71 -17.36 7.51
C SER A 288 -8.44 -18.12 7.90
N ILE A 289 -7.28 -17.48 7.83
CA ILE A 289 -6.01 -18.07 8.23
C ILE A 289 -6.01 -18.39 9.72
N MET A 290 -6.48 -17.47 10.57
CA MET A 290 -6.54 -17.67 12.02
C MET A 290 -7.43 -18.85 12.42
N THR A 291 -8.55 -19.14 11.72
CA THR A 291 -9.35 -20.36 12.00
C THR A 291 -8.57 -21.63 11.72
N THR A 292 -7.75 -21.63 10.67
CA THR A 292 -6.88 -22.75 10.28
C THR A 292 -5.76 -22.96 11.29
N GLU A 293 -5.08 -21.88 11.68
CA GLU A 293 -4.02 -21.88 12.69
C GLU A 293 -4.55 -22.37 14.06
N TYR A 294 -5.70 -21.88 14.45
CA TYR A 294 -6.36 -22.28 15.69
C TYR A 294 -6.62 -23.78 15.74
N ALA A 295 -7.24 -24.35 14.70
CA ALA A 295 -7.54 -25.77 14.62
C ALA A 295 -6.27 -26.63 14.47
N ALA A 296 -5.28 -26.16 13.72
CA ALA A 296 -4.02 -26.85 13.49
C ALA A 296 -3.22 -27.08 14.78
N PHE A 297 -3.15 -26.06 15.63
CA PHE A 297 -2.42 -26.07 16.90
C PHE A 297 -3.34 -26.10 18.13
N TYR A 298 -4.46 -26.80 18.02
CA TYR A 298 -5.48 -26.85 19.06
C TYR A 298 -4.92 -27.31 20.42
N CYS A 299 -4.03 -28.30 20.41
CA CYS A 299 -3.35 -28.85 21.59
C CYS A 299 -2.00 -28.18 21.91
N GLU A 300 -1.58 -27.18 21.15
CA GLU A 300 -0.26 -26.54 21.24
C GLU A 300 -0.40 -25.02 21.41
N PRO A 301 -0.70 -24.53 22.61
CA PRO A 301 -1.09 -23.13 22.83
C PRO A 301 -0.01 -22.14 22.43
N VAL A 302 1.28 -22.47 22.60
CA VAL A 302 2.38 -21.58 22.22
C VAL A 302 2.41 -21.35 20.72
N SER A 303 2.44 -22.42 19.91
CA SER A 303 2.41 -22.33 18.44
C SER A 303 1.15 -21.63 17.95
N ARG A 304 0.00 -22.00 18.52
CA ARG A 304 -1.30 -21.41 18.20
C ARG A 304 -1.29 -19.88 18.34
N TRP A 305 -0.92 -19.39 19.52
CA TRP A 305 -0.91 -17.96 19.76
C TRP A 305 0.17 -17.23 18.97
N SER A 306 1.34 -17.84 18.76
CA SER A 306 2.41 -17.23 17.96
C SER A 306 1.97 -16.96 16.54
N TYR A 307 1.41 -17.95 15.83
CA TYR A 307 0.94 -17.79 14.47
C TYR A 307 -0.27 -16.84 14.38
N MET A 308 -1.26 -17.00 15.25
CA MET A 308 -2.43 -16.14 15.28
C MET A 308 -2.07 -14.66 15.55
N CYS A 309 -1.09 -14.38 16.42
CA CYS A 309 -0.62 -13.01 16.66
C CYS A 309 0.07 -12.41 15.43
N ILE A 310 0.90 -13.18 14.72
CA ILE A 310 1.55 -12.73 13.48
C ILE A 310 0.49 -12.40 12.42
N THR A 311 -0.45 -13.32 12.20
CA THR A 311 -1.55 -13.13 11.23
C THR A 311 -2.45 -11.96 11.63
N ALA A 312 -2.79 -11.82 12.91
CA ALA A 312 -3.59 -10.70 13.40
C ALA A 312 -2.87 -9.36 13.22
N PHE A 313 -1.56 -9.29 13.48
CA PHE A 313 -0.77 -8.07 13.26
C PHE A 313 -0.80 -7.62 11.81
N LEU A 314 -0.57 -8.54 10.86
CA LEU A 314 -0.67 -8.23 9.44
C LEU A 314 -2.12 -7.92 9.03
N GLY A 315 -3.12 -8.62 9.58
CA GLY A 315 -4.53 -8.33 9.34
C GLY A 315 -4.92 -6.91 9.76
N ILE A 316 -4.45 -6.45 10.94
CA ILE A 316 -4.62 -5.08 11.42
C ILE A 316 -3.91 -4.09 10.48
N GLY A 317 -2.69 -4.41 10.06
CA GLY A 317 -1.98 -3.63 9.05
C GLY A 317 -2.82 -3.46 7.78
N GLY A 318 -3.45 -4.52 7.29
CA GLY A 318 -4.32 -4.49 6.11
C GLY A 318 -5.63 -3.70 6.29
N VAL A 319 -6.04 -3.45 7.52
CA VAL A 319 -7.16 -2.52 7.81
C VAL A 319 -6.69 -1.07 7.81
N ILE A 320 -5.47 -0.79 8.26
CA ILE A 320 -4.95 0.57 8.43
C ILE A 320 -4.32 1.11 7.14
N LEU A 321 -3.48 0.30 6.47
CA LEU A 321 -2.70 0.71 5.31
C LEU A 321 -3.52 1.30 4.15
N PRO A 322 -4.74 0.78 3.79
CA PRO A 322 -5.55 1.36 2.73
C PRO A 322 -5.94 2.82 2.95
N TRP A 323 -5.92 3.30 4.20
CA TRP A 323 -6.24 4.70 4.53
C TRP A 323 -5.05 5.64 4.36
N HIS A 324 -3.83 5.09 4.19
CA HIS A 324 -2.65 5.90 3.95
C HIS A 324 -2.56 6.31 2.47
N PRO A 325 -2.39 7.60 2.15
CA PRO A 325 -2.40 8.10 0.76
C PRO A 325 -1.41 7.38 -0.16
N THR A 326 -0.20 7.11 0.32
CA THR A 326 0.84 6.42 -0.46
C THR A 326 0.43 5.00 -0.84
N PHE A 327 -0.23 4.26 0.05
CA PHE A 327 -0.66 2.89 -0.22
C PHE A 327 -1.70 2.81 -1.35
N ASN A 328 -2.51 3.84 -1.53
CA ASN A 328 -3.56 3.90 -2.54
C ASN A 328 -3.10 4.44 -3.90
N ARG A 329 -1.89 4.95 -4.00
CA ARG A 329 -1.36 5.44 -5.29
C ARG A 329 -1.29 4.31 -6.33
N ALA A 330 -1.53 4.65 -7.59
CA ALA A 330 -1.52 3.68 -8.68
C ALA A 330 -0.13 3.06 -8.92
N ASP A 331 0.92 3.85 -8.78
CA ASP A 331 2.33 3.43 -8.91
C ASP A 331 2.79 2.52 -7.76
N MET A 332 2.06 2.51 -6.63
CA MET A 332 2.33 1.66 -5.47
C MET A 332 1.49 0.36 -5.46
N ALA A 333 0.92 -0.03 -6.59
CA ALA A 333 0.15 -1.28 -6.70
C ALA A 333 0.96 -2.52 -6.31
N TRP A 334 2.27 -2.54 -6.58
CA TRP A 334 3.18 -3.60 -6.19
C TRP A 334 3.25 -3.78 -4.66
N LEU A 335 3.20 -2.68 -3.89
CA LEU A 335 3.23 -2.72 -2.42
C LEU A 335 2.00 -3.44 -1.87
N ARG A 336 0.82 -3.20 -2.48
CA ARG A 336 -0.41 -3.93 -2.13
C ARG A 336 -0.29 -5.42 -2.41
N VAL A 337 0.28 -5.78 -3.56
CA VAL A 337 0.52 -7.19 -3.91
C VAL A 337 1.46 -7.86 -2.91
N VAL A 338 2.61 -7.24 -2.61
CA VAL A 338 3.57 -7.75 -1.63
C VAL A 338 2.92 -7.91 -0.25
N PHE A 339 2.14 -6.92 0.19
CA PHE A 339 1.44 -6.97 1.46
C PHE A 339 0.45 -8.14 1.54
N TYR A 340 -0.42 -8.30 0.54
CA TYR A 340 -1.40 -9.39 0.53
C TYR A 340 -0.74 -10.76 0.34
N CYS A 341 0.34 -10.87 -0.41
CA CYS A 341 1.12 -12.10 -0.49
C CYS A 341 1.77 -12.44 0.85
N SER A 342 2.30 -11.45 1.57
CA SER A 342 2.87 -11.66 2.91
C SER A 342 1.83 -12.14 3.92
N LEU A 343 0.63 -11.53 3.89
CA LEU A 343 -0.49 -11.96 4.72
C LEU A 343 -0.91 -13.40 4.35
N ALA A 344 -1.05 -13.74 3.08
CA ALA A 344 -1.41 -15.08 2.65
C ALA A 344 -0.33 -16.12 3.04
N LEU A 345 0.94 -15.73 3.02
CA LEU A 345 2.06 -16.61 3.37
C LEU A 345 2.00 -17.06 4.83
N THR A 346 1.43 -16.26 5.75
CA THR A 346 1.27 -16.70 7.15
C THR A 346 0.47 -17.98 7.27
N GLY A 347 -0.49 -18.23 6.37
CA GLY A 347 -1.27 -19.47 6.35
C GLY A 347 -0.48 -20.72 5.94
N PHE A 348 0.68 -20.56 5.30
CA PHE A 348 1.55 -21.67 4.89
C PHE A 348 2.65 -22.00 5.92
N LEU A 349 3.04 -21.06 6.76
CA LEU A 349 4.07 -21.27 7.78
C LEU A 349 3.70 -22.40 8.76
N PRO A 350 2.45 -22.47 9.28
CA PRO A 350 2.00 -23.57 10.14
C PRO A 350 2.11 -24.95 9.48
N PHE A 351 1.86 -25.04 8.18
CA PHE A 351 2.02 -26.29 7.43
C PHE A 351 3.45 -26.81 7.52
N GLY A 352 4.46 -25.92 7.36
CA GLY A 352 5.87 -26.28 7.48
C GLY A 352 6.22 -26.87 8.86
N GLN A 353 5.76 -26.25 9.95
CA GLN A 353 5.96 -26.76 11.30
C GLN A 353 5.29 -28.14 11.49
N LEU A 354 4.05 -28.29 11.04
CA LEU A 354 3.32 -29.56 11.17
C LEU A 354 3.96 -30.66 10.32
N ALA A 355 4.42 -30.36 9.12
CA ALA A 355 5.14 -31.31 8.27
C ALA A 355 6.43 -31.79 8.93
N TYR A 356 7.15 -30.89 9.62
CA TYR A 356 8.36 -31.23 10.37
C TYR A 356 8.07 -32.04 11.64
N THR A 357 7.04 -31.68 12.42
CA THR A 357 6.77 -32.28 13.75
C THR A 357 5.93 -33.54 13.68
N ARG A 358 5.02 -33.67 12.70
CA ARG A 358 4.04 -34.75 12.58
C ARG A 358 4.12 -35.53 11.27
N GLY A 359 5.00 -35.12 10.36
CA GLY A 359 5.15 -35.68 9.03
C GLY A 359 4.29 -35.01 7.96
N VAL A 360 4.80 -35.05 6.72
CA VAL A 360 4.21 -34.38 5.56
C VAL A 360 2.81 -34.93 5.25
N GLU A 361 2.63 -36.25 5.31
CA GLU A 361 1.34 -36.90 5.03
C GLU A 361 0.24 -36.44 6.00
N TRP A 362 0.58 -36.32 7.28
CA TRP A 362 -0.36 -35.82 8.28
C TRP A 362 -0.72 -34.35 8.02
N ALA A 363 0.25 -33.52 7.72
CA ALA A 363 0.02 -32.10 7.41
C ALA A 363 -0.85 -31.93 6.16
N GLN A 364 -0.61 -32.71 5.12
CA GLN A 364 -1.43 -32.71 3.90
C GLN A 364 -2.86 -33.14 4.17
N TYR A 365 -3.05 -34.24 4.93
CA TYR A 365 -4.38 -34.69 5.31
C TYR A 365 -5.16 -33.64 6.10
N PHE A 366 -4.51 -32.97 7.05
CA PHE A 366 -5.14 -31.94 7.88
C PHE A 366 -5.52 -30.70 7.07
N TYR A 367 -4.66 -30.25 6.13
CA TYR A 367 -4.91 -29.06 5.31
C TYR A 367 -5.74 -29.34 4.03
N ALA A 368 -5.96 -30.59 3.67
CA ALA A 368 -6.72 -30.95 2.47
C ALA A 368 -8.09 -30.24 2.36
N PRO A 369 -8.90 -30.07 3.42
CA PRO A 369 -10.18 -29.37 3.35
C PRO A 369 -10.05 -27.91 2.86
N VAL A 370 -8.97 -27.21 3.23
CA VAL A 370 -8.74 -25.79 2.87
C VAL A 370 -8.38 -25.63 1.39
N THR A 371 -7.85 -26.67 0.75
CA THR A 371 -7.37 -26.60 -0.64
C THR A 371 -8.47 -26.14 -1.60
N LYS A 372 -9.72 -26.53 -1.38
CA LYS A 372 -10.86 -26.13 -2.24
C LYS A 372 -11.07 -24.61 -2.21
N SER A 373 -11.08 -24.03 -1.02
CA SER A 373 -11.24 -22.58 -0.87
C SER A 373 -10.05 -21.83 -1.48
N LEU A 374 -8.81 -22.31 -1.26
CA LEU A 374 -7.61 -21.71 -1.81
C LEU A 374 -7.62 -21.73 -3.34
N VAL A 375 -7.93 -22.87 -3.97
CA VAL A 375 -8.00 -23.01 -5.43
C VAL A 375 -9.04 -22.04 -6.00
N VAL A 376 -10.20 -21.91 -5.39
CA VAL A 376 -11.27 -20.99 -5.84
C VAL A 376 -10.81 -19.54 -5.74
N TYR A 377 -10.20 -19.12 -4.62
CA TYR A 377 -9.68 -17.78 -4.46
C TYR A 377 -8.57 -17.47 -5.47
N VAL A 378 -7.58 -18.36 -5.62
CA VAL A 378 -6.46 -18.17 -6.54
C VAL A 378 -6.94 -18.10 -7.99
N THR A 379 -7.83 -19.01 -8.39
CA THR A 379 -8.39 -19.00 -9.76
C THR A 379 -9.15 -17.71 -10.03
N GLY A 380 -10.01 -17.28 -9.11
CA GLY A 380 -10.72 -16.00 -9.22
C GLY A 380 -9.79 -14.80 -9.30
N ALA A 381 -8.74 -14.77 -8.46
CA ALA A 381 -7.74 -13.70 -8.47
C ALA A 381 -6.94 -13.66 -9.78
N CYS A 382 -6.54 -14.81 -10.33
CA CYS A 382 -5.85 -14.90 -11.63
C CYS A 382 -6.72 -14.38 -12.78
N LEU A 383 -8.00 -14.75 -12.81
CA LEU A 383 -8.95 -14.27 -13.82
C LEU A 383 -9.17 -12.75 -13.71
N TYR A 384 -9.32 -12.25 -12.48
CA TYR A 384 -9.46 -10.82 -12.22
C TYR A 384 -8.21 -10.03 -12.62
N ALA A 385 -7.02 -10.48 -12.22
CA ALA A 385 -5.77 -9.81 -12.53
C ALA A 385 -5.47 -9.79 -14.04
N SER A 386 -5.82 -10.87 -14.75
CA SER A 386 -5.68 -10.98 -16.20
C SER A 386 -6.78 -10.29 -17.00
N LYS A 387 -7.83 -9.76 -16.31
CA LYS A 387 -9.03 -9.19 -16.94
C LYS A 387 -9.67 -10.14 -17.95
N THR A 388 -9.71 -11.43 -17.63
CA THR A 388 -10.26 -12.48 -18.49
C THR A 388 -11.69 -12.81 -18.04
N PRO A 389 -12.71 -12.79 -18.94
CA PRO A 389 -12.57 -12.86 -20.41
C PRO A 389 -12.66 -11.52 -21.17
N GLU A 390 -13.01 -10.40 -20.52
CA GLU A 390 -13.34 -9.13 -21.20
C GLU A 390 -12.17 -8.52 -21.98
N ARG A 391 -10.90 -8.83 -21.62
CA ARG A 391 -9.73 -8.37 -22.40
C ARG A 391 -9.70 -8.90 -23.84
N PHE A 392 -10.30 -10.08 -24.07
CA PHE A 392 -10.35 -10.69 -25.41
C PHE A 392 -11.57 -10.26 -26.20
N PHE A 393 -12.64 -9.84 -25.53
CA PHE A 393 -13.90 -9.43 -26.12
C PHE A 393 -14.41 -8.14 -25.47
N PRO A 394 -13.73 -6.98 -25.70
CA PRO A 394 -14.13 -5.71 -25.11
C PRO A 394 -15.57 -5.33 -25.46
N GLY A 395 -16.34 -4.90 -24.46
CA GLY A 395 -17.74 -4.50 -24.64
C GLY A 395 -18.76 -5.66 -24.64
N PHE A 396 -18.30 -6.92 -24.72
CA PHE A 396 -19.22 -8.06 -24.69
C PHE A 396 -19.67 -8.40 -23.27
N PHE A 397 -18.78 -8.23 -22.30
CA PHE A 397 -19.02 -8.53 -20.89
C PHE A 397 -19.35 -7.27 -20.06
N ASP A 398 -19.89 -6.23 -20.66
CA ASP A 398 -20.15 -4.95 -19.98
C ASP A 398 -21.11 -5.10 -18.78
N TYR A 399 -22.08 -6.00 -18.85
CA TYR A 399 -23.11 -6.15 -17.82
C TYR A 399 -22.97 -7.43 -16.98
N VAL A 400 -22.52 -8.52 -17.58
CA VAL A 400 -22.47 -9.86 -16.94
C VAL A 400 -21.27 -10.63 -17.41
N GLY A 401 -20.63 -11.34 -16.49
CA GLY A 401 -19.59 -12.34 -16.79
C GLY A 401 -18.18 -11.76 -16.98
N CYS A 402 -17.94 -10.48 -16.69
CA CYS A 402 -16.60 -9.92 -16.67
C CYS A 402 -15.77 -10.55 -15.52
N SER A 403 -14.46 -10.41 -15.59
CA SER A 403 -13.52 -10.96 -14.61
C SER A 403 -13.84 -10.55 -13.17
N HIS A 404 -14.37 -9.35 -12.98
CA HIS A 404 -14.75 -8.86 -11.66
C HIS A 404 -16.01 -9.55 -11.13
N ASN A 405 -17.00 -9.82 -11.97
CA ASN A 405 -18.15 -10.65 -11.58
C ASN A 405 -17.71 -12.06 -11.17
N ILE A 406 -16.77 -12.66 -11.91
CA ILE A 406 -16.22 -13.99 -11.62
C ILE A 406 -15.47 -13.95 -10.28
N TRP A 407 -14.71 -12.90 -10.03
CA TRP A 407 -14.01 -12.68 -8.76
C TRP A 407 -14.99 -12.63 -7.58
N HIS A 408 -16.10 -11.90 -7.69
CA HIS A 408 -17.13 -11.84 -6.65
C HIS A 408 -17.73 -13.22 -6.32
N VAL A 409 -18.05 -14.00 -7.35
CA VAL A 409 -18.55 -15.38 -7.16
C VAL A 409 -17.46 -16.26 -6.55
N ALA A 410 -16.20 -16.09 -6.95
CA ALA A 410 -15.07 -16.84 -6.39
C ALA A 410 -14.85 -16.48 -4.91
N VAL A 411 -14.95 -15.21 -4.52
CA VAL A 411 -14.86 -14.79 -3.10
C VAL A 411 -15.96 -15.46 -2.29
N LEU A 412 -17.20 -15.43 -2.76
CA LEU A 412 -18.32 -16.08 -2.08
C LEU A 412 -18.13 -17.61 -1.99
N GLY A 413 -17.75 -18.25 -3.08
CA GLY A 413 -17.42 -19.68 -3.12
C GLY A 413 -16.29 -20.04 -2.18
N GLY A 414 -15.24 -19.20 -2.13
CA GLY A 414 -14.11 -19.35 -1.20
C GLY A 414 -14.55 -19.29 0.26
N ILE A 415 -15.44 -18.36 0.63
CA ILE A 415 -16.02 -18.26 1.99
C ILE A 415 -16.78 -19.54 2.35
N ILE A 416 -17.63 -20.04 1.43
CA ILE A 416 -18.41 -21.26 1.68
C ILE A 416 -17.51 -22.48 1.85
N PHE A 417 -16.55 -22.68 0.93
CA PHE A 417 -15.61 -23.80 1.03
C PHE A 417 -14.71 -23.67 2.27
N HIS A 418 -14.36 -22.46 2.68
CA HIS A 418 -13.61 -22.26 3.92
C HIS A 418 -14.45 -22.60 5.16
N TYR A 419 -15.72 -22.22 5.19
CA TYR A 419 -16.65 -22.64 6.24
C TYR A 419 -16.73 -24.17 6.33
N MET A 420 -16.87 -24.87 5.20
CA MET A 420 -16.89 -26.34 5.17
C MET A 420 -15.56 -26.93 5.67
N ALA A 421 -14.43 -26.33 5.27
CA ALA A 421 -13.11 -26.72 5.75
C ALA A 421 -12.98 -26.51 7.26
N MET A 422 -13.40 -25.37 7.77
CA MET A 422 -13.43 -25.06 9.20
C MET A 422 -14.22 -26.11 10.00
N GLN A 423 -15.39 -26.52 9.51
CA GLN A 423 -16.15 -27.59 10.14
C GLN A 423 -15.36 -28.91 10.24
N THR A 424 -14.73 -29.32 9.13
CA THR A 424 -13.92 -30.55 9.11
C THR A 424 -12.70 -30.44 10.03
N MET A 425 -12.00 -29.31 10.01
CA MET A 425 -10.81 -29.09 10.84
C MET A 425 -11.16 -29.00 12.33
N PHE A 426 -12.30 -28.41 12.68
CA PHE A 426 -12.77 -28.37 14.07
C PHE A 426 -13.14 -29.76 14.55
N THR A 427 -13.82 -30.61 13.74
CA THR A 427 -14.05 -32.03 14.09
C THR A 427 -12.71 -32.71 14.39
N GLN A 428 -11.73 -32.61 13.51
CA GLN A 428 -10.41 -33.22 13.70
C GLN A 428 -9.69 -32.70 14.95
N ALA A 429 -9.82 -31.39 15.25
CA ALA A 429 -9.22 -30.77 16.42
C ALA A 429 -9.88 -31.24 17.73
N LEU A 430 -11.20 -31.34 17.76
CA LEU A 430 -11.98 -31.79 18.91
C LEU A 430 -11.74 -33.29 19.20
N ASP A 431 -11.67 -34.14 18.16
CA ASP A 431 -11.32 -35.54 18.30
C ASP A 431 -9.92 -35.74 18.90
N ARG A 432 -8.96 -34.93 18.45
CA ARG A 432 -7.61 -34.92 19.04
C ARG A 432 -7.60 -34.44 20.50
N ALA A 433 -8.43 -33.45 20.82
CA ALA A 433 -8.52 -32.94 22.17
C ALA A 433 -8.98 -34.02 23.18
N GLN A 434 -9.85 -34.90 22.76
CA GLN A 434 -10.32 -36.00 23.59
C GLN A 434 -9.29 -37.11 23.82
N THR A 435 -8.32 -37.25 22.90
CA THR A 435 -7.35 -38.37 22.92
C THR A 435 -5.93 -37.94 23.30
N SER A 436 -5.56 -36.71 23.04
CA SER A 436 -4.10 -36.29 23.03
C SER A 436 -3.81 -35.00 23.79
N CYS A 437 -4.79 -34.20 24.17
CA CYS A 437 -4.56 -32.98 24.95
C CYS A 437 -5.66 -32.75 25.99
N SER A 438 -5.30 -32.22 27.16
CA SER A 438 -6.26 -31.67 28.10
C SER A 438 -6.91 -30.42 27.50
N ILE A 439 -8.23 -30.39 27.44
CA ILE A 439 -9.00 -29.20 27.07
C ILE A 439 -8.92 -28.22 28.25
N TYR A 440 -8.49 -26.99 28.01
CA TYR A 440 -8.45 -25.94 29.03
C TYR A 440 -9.87 -25.39 29.27
#